data_c3cf6dfe0fc74e1b35cf455b9ae03997
#
_entry.id   c3cf6dfe0fc74e1b35cf455b9ae03997
#
_cell.length_a   1.000
_cell.length_b   1.000
_cell.length_c   1.000
_cell.angle_alpha   90.00
_cell.angle_beta   90.00
_cell.angle_gamma   90.00
#
_symmetry.space_group_name_H-M   'P 1'
#
loop_
_entity.id
_entity.type
_entity.pdbx_description
1 polymer ?
#
loop_
_entity_poly.entity_id
_entity_poly.type
_entity_poly.pdbx_seq_one_letter_code
_entity_poly.pdbx_strand_id
1 'polypeptide(L)'
;HPGEDIGAWNREIEGLKKTECVYEGDISSWIYAAKGILHRGCTTGVQAYISGLPIAYVSVKEKNIRYELPYKLSTVIKNTGEFKQWIKTVMQGDVVNKADSQTLEELKNRIHMEEELASQIIVKDLNTLKVSPEIPWAGSISYKAIMFVFERAKFIKRCAIRYLGSEKQHSKRYQISPARQKCP
;
A
#
# COMPACT_ATOMS: atom_id res chain seq x y z
N HIS A 1 -6.44 -2.20 2.40
CA HIS A 1 -5.92 -0.83 2.49
C HIS A 1 -6.95 0.08 3.18
N PRO A 2 -6.57 1.07 4.00
CA PRO A 2 -7.52 1.92 4.74
C PRO A 2 -8.58 2.64 3.90
N GLY A 3 -8.36 2.77 2.61
CA GLY A 3 -9.29 3.39 1.67
C GLY A 3 -10.17 2.40 0.89
N GLU A 4 -10.10 1.11 1.16
CA GLU A 4 -10.89 0.07 0.48
C GLU A 4 -12.18 -0.23 1.22
N ASP A 5 -13.21 -0.63 0.47
CA ASP A 5 -14.50 -1.03 1.03
C ASP A 5 -14.45 -2.52 1.43
N ILE A 6 -14.35 -2.78 2.74
CA ILE A 6 -14.35 -4.14 3.30
C ILE A 6 -15.63 -4.90 2.92
N GLY A 7 -16.78 -4.22 2.87
CA GLY A 7 -18.02 -4.84 2.47
C GLY A 7 -18.00 -5.35 1.03
N ALA A 8 -17.29 -4.64 0.12
CA ALA A 8 -17.08 -5.12 -1.24
C ALA A 8 -16.22 -6.38 -1.27
N TRP A 9 -15.13 -6.39 -0.51
CA TRP A 9 -14.26 -7.58 -0.42
C TRP A 9 -14.97 -8.78 0.19
N ASN A 10 -15.74 -8.60 1.25
CA ASN A 10 -16.51 -9.69 1.86
C ASN A 10 -17.51 -10.32 0.87
N ARG A 11 -18.14 -9.50 0.01
CA ARG A 11 -19.01 -10.03 -1.05
C ARG A 11 -18.27 -10.85 -2.09
N GLU A 12 -17.06 -10.42 -2.47
CA GLU A 12 -16.24 -11.12 -3.47
C GLU A 12 -15.70 -12.46 -2.96
N ILE A 13 -15.44 -12.58 -1.67
CA ILE A 13 -14.95 -13.83 -1.06
C ILE A 13 -16.06 -14.71 -0.50
N GLU A 14 -17.33 -14.28 -0.60
CA GLU A 14 -18.48 -15.05 -0.13
C GLU A 14 -18.50 -16.44 -0.77
N GLY A 15 -18.64 -17.46 0.07
CA GLY A 15 -18.60 -18.86 -0.37
C GLY A 15 -17.20 -19.46 -0.57
N LEU A 16 -16.13 -18.68 -0.49
CA LEU A 16 -14.77 -19.22 -0.50
C LEU A 16 -14.43 -19.81 0.87
N LYS A 17 -14.10 -21.10 0.89
CA LYS A 17 -13.68 -21.78 2.14
C LYS A 17 -12.28 -21.30 2.54
N LYS A 18 -12.07 -21.08 3.84
CA LYS A 18 -10.76 -20.70 4.43
C LYS A 18 -10.22 -19.37 3.91
N THR A 19 -11.10 -18.46 3.52
CA THR A 19 -10.76 -17.12 3.06
C THR A 19 -11.48 -16.13 3.96
N GLU A 20 -10.73 -15.14 4.45
CA GLU A 20 -11.21 -14.12 5.36
C GLU A 20 -10.68 -12.76 4.97
N CYS A 21 -11.51 -11.72 5.07
CA CYS A 21 -11.10 -10.35 4.91
C CYS A 21 -10.89 -9.73 6.29
N VAL A 22 -9.63 -9.49 6.64
CA VAL A 22 -9.25 -8.96 7.95
C VAL A 22 -8.78 -7.52 7.82
N TYR A 23 -9.25 -6.68 8.73
CA TYR A 23 -8.89 -5.26 8.80
C TYR A 23 -8.50 -4.87 10.24
N GLU A 24 -7.72 -5.72 10.87
CA GLU A 24 -7.33 -5.57 12.26
C GLU A 24 -5.82 -5.69 12.41
N GLY A 25 -5.27 -4.94 13.37
CA GLY A 25 -3.87 -5.01 13.73
C GLY A 25 -2.91 -4.34 12.75
N ASP A 26 -1.63 -4.49 13.05
CA ASP A 26 -0.53 -4.01 12.22
C ASP A 26 -0.16 -5.05 11.17
N ILE A 27 0.17 -4.60 9.96
CA ILE A 27 0.53 -5.46 8.84
C ILE A 27 1.77 -6.33 9.14
N SER A 28 2.67 -5.87 9.99
CA SER A 28 3.88 -6.60 10.35
C SER A 28 3.56 -7.92 11.04
N SER A 29 2.53 -7.94 11.91
CA SER A 29 2.08 -9.17 12.58
C SER A 29 1.59 -10.21 11.56
N TRP A 30 0.87 -9.78 10.54
CA TRP A 30 0.41 -10.64 9.46
C TRP A 30 1.57 -11.13 8.59
N ILE A 31 2.56 -10.27 8.30
CA ILE A 31 3.76 -10.66 7.57
C ILE A 31 4.48 -11.78 8.33
N TYR A 32 4.72 -11.62 9.63
CA TYR A 32 5.44 -12.65 10.43
C TYR A 32 4.67 -13.97 10.55
N ALA A 33 3.34 -13.95 10.50
CA ALA A 33 2.52 -15.16 10.56
C ALA A 33 2.33 -15.85 9.20
N ALA A 34 2.58 -15.16 8.10
CA ALA A 34 2.35 -15.66 6.75
C ALA A 34 3.42 -16.65 6.29
N LYS A 35 3.05 -17.58 5.42
CA LYS A 35 3.99 -18.43 4.67
C LYS A 35 4.44 -17.80 3.34
N GLY A 36 3.70 -16.84 2.85
CA GLY A 36 4.00 -16.09 1.65
C GLY A 36 2.97 -15.00 1.41
N ILE A 37 3.30 -14.00 0.62
CA ILE A 37 2.49 -12.81 0.38
C ILE A 37 2.24 -12.61 -1.12
N LEU A 38 0.96 -12.39 -1.44
CA LEU A 38 0.52 -11.92 -2.75
C LEU A 38 0.21 -10.44 -2.68
N HIS A 39 0.71 -9.67 -3.63
CA HIS A 39 0.44 -8.24 -3.69
C HIS A 39 0.36 -7.71 -5.12
N ARG A 40 -0.07 -6.45 -5.27
CA ARG A 40 -0.16 -5.75 -6.55
C ARG A 40 0.66 -4.46 -6.57
N GLY A 41 1.89 -4.50 -6.00
CA GLY A 41 2.80 -3.36 -6.01
C GLY A 41 2.62 -2.41 -4.83
N CYS A 42 2.40 -2.92 -3.63
CA CYS A 42 2.40 -2.14 -2.40
C CYS A 42 3.71 -2.30 -1.62
N THR A 43 3.95 -1.43 -0.65
CA THR A 43 5.11 -1.48 0.25
C THR A 43 5.15 -2.75 1.10
N THR A 44 3.99 -3.37 1.36
CA THR A 44 3.90 -4.67 2.04
C THR A 44 4.73 -5.76 1.36
N GLY A 45 4.81 -5.76 0.02
CA GLY A 45 5.67 -6.69 -0.72
C GLY A 45 7.14 -6.48 -0.38
N VAL A 46 7.59 -5.23 -0.24
CA VAL A 46 8.98 -4.92 0.15
C VAL A 46 9.25 -5.33 1.59
N GLN A 47 8.34 -5.03 2.52
CA GLN A 47 8.45 -5.45 3.92
C GLN A 47 8.53 -6.97 4.05
N ALA A 48 7.69 -7.70 3.34
CA ALA A 48 7.69 -9.15 3.33
C ALA A 48 8.99 -9.73 2.74
N TYR A 49 9.52 -9.11 1.68
CA TYR A 49 10.82 -9.49 1.11
C TYR A 49 11.95 -9.35 2.13
N ILE A 50 12.03 -8.21 2.82
CA ILE A 50 13.04 -7.94 3.85
C ILE A 50 12.91 -8.94 5.01
N SER A 51 11.68 -9.35 5.34
CA SER A 51 11.41 -10.38 6.35
C SER A 51 11.71 -11.81 5.87
N GLY A 52 12.25 -11.99 4.66
CA GLY A 52 12.60 -13.30 4.11
C GLY A 52 11.43 -14.13 3.60
N LEU A 53 10.23 -13.56 3.50
CA LEU A 53 9.06 -14.28 3.04
C LEU A 53 9.03 -14.41 1.51
N PRO A 54 8.52 -15.53 0.97
CA PRO A 54 8.16 -15.64 -0.43
C PRO A 54 7.12 -14.60 -0.82
N ILE A 55 7.39 -13.83 -1.86
CA ILE A 55 6.48 -12.82 -2.36
C ILE A 55 6.14 -13.02 -3.82
N ALA A 56 4.90 -12.75 -4.18
CA ALA A 56 4.48 -12.76 -5.58
C ALA A 56 3.62 -11.54 -5.95
N TYR A 57 3.91 -11.01 -7.12
CA TYR A 57 3.19 -9.90 -7.75
C TYR A 57 2.14 -10.46 -8.71
N VAL A 58 0.87 -10.14 -8.48
CA VAL A 58 -0.23 -10.58 -9.37
C VAL A 58 -0.42 -9.58 -10.51
N SER A 59 -0.09 -10.01 -11.74
CA SER A 59 -0.15 -9.19 -12.94
C SER A 59 -1.21 -9.72 -13.92
N VAL A 60 -2.49 -9.49 -13.61
CA VAL A 60 -3.60 -9.91 -14.51
C VAL A 60 -4.08 -8.71 -15.29
N LYS A 61 -3.58 -8.47 -16.49
CA LYS A 61 -4.00 -7.40 -17.44
C LYS A 61 -3.38 -6.00 -17.25
N GLU A 62 -2.37 -5.81 -16.46
CA GLU A 62 -1.73 -4.49 -16.36
C GLU A 62 -0.64 -4.30 -17.43
N LYS A 63 -0.77 -3.20 -18.18
CA LYS A 63 0.26 -2.74 -19.12
C LYS A 63 1.32 -1.85 -18.45
N ASN A 64 0.99 -1.26 -17.30
CA ASN A 64 1.86 -0.32 -16.59
C ASN A 64 2.11 -0.80 -15.15
N ILE A 65 3.35 -1.06 -14.82
CA ILE A 65 3.82 -1.36 -13.48
C ILE A 65 3.94 -0.02 -12.74
N ARG A 66 3.10 0.20 -11.73
CA ARG A 66 3.03 1.47 -11.00
C ARG A 66 4.17 1.64 -9.99
N TYR A 67 4.67 0.53 -9.45
CA TYR A 67 5.74 0.51 -8.43
C TYR A 67 6.76 -0.57 -8.82
N GLU A 68 7.89 -0.13 -9.35
CA GLU A 68 8.90 -1.04 -9.91
C GLU A 68 9.59 -1.91 -8.87
N LEU A 69 9.99 -1.35 -7.73
CA LEU A 69 10.76 -2.09 -6.73
C LEU A 69 10.01 -3.33 -6.19
N PRO A 70 8.76 -3.23 -5.69
CA PRO A 70 8.01 -4.41 -5.27
C PRO A 70 7.84 -5.45 -6.40
N TYR A 71 7.68 -5.00 -7.65
CA TYR A 71 7.58 -5.88 -8.80
C TYR A 71 8.88 -6.64 -9.05
N LYS A 72 10.03 -5.96 -9.09
CA LYS A 72 11.35 -6.55 -9.33
C LYS A 72 11.75 -7.55 -8.24
N LEU A 73 11.32 -7.33 -7.01
CA LEU A 73 11.57 -8.22 -5.87
C LEU A 73 10.71 -9.49 -5.88
N SER A 74 9.66 -9.56 -6.71
CA SER A 74 8.60 -10.57 -6.62
C SER A 74 8.65 -11.59 -7.76
N THR A 75 8.16 -12.79 -7.47
CA THR A 75 7.76 -13.73 -8.52
C THR A 75 6.50 -13.19 -9.20
N VAL A 76 6.54 -12.98 -10.52
CA VAL A 76 5.41 -12.43 -11.26
C VAL A 76 4.44 -13.57 -11.63
N ILE A 77 3.17 -13.43 -11.24
CA ILE A 77 2.09 -14.36 -11.51
C ILE A 77 1.12 -13.73 -12.52
N LYS A 78 0.97 -14.35 -13.69
CA LYS A 78 0.14 -13.85 -14.78
C LYS A 78 -1.16 -14.62 -14.97
N ASN A 79 -1.24 -15.83 -14.44
CA ASN A 79 -2.39 -16.71 -14.61
C ASN A 79 -2.56 -17.68 -13.44
N THR A 80 -3.71 -18.36 -13.41
CA THR A 80 -4.07 -19.31 -12.34
C THR A 80 -3.12 -20.52 -12.25
N GLY A 81 -2.53 -20.95 -13.36
CA GLY A 81 -1.56 -22.04 -13.38
C GLY A 81 -0.29 -21.68 -12.62
N GLU A 82 0.28 -20.53 -12.94
CA GLU A 82 1.45 -19.98 -12.24
C GLU A 82 1.16 -19.75 -10.75
N PHE A 83 -0.06 -19.28 -10.43
CA PHE A 83 -0.50 -19.10 -9.05
C PHE A 83 -0.50 -20.41 -8.26
N LYS A 84 -1.12 -21.46 -8.82
CA LYS A 84 -1.16 -22.80 -8.19
C LYS A 84 0.25 -23.37 -7.99
N GLN A 85 1.10 -23.21 -8.97
CA GLN A 85 2.49 -23.67 -8.89
C GLN A 85 3.25 -22.91 -7.78
N TRP A 86 3.12 -21.58 -7.74
CA TRP A 86 3.77 -20.76 -6.72
C TRP A 86 3.32 -21.17 -5.30
N ILE A 87 1.99 -21.33 -5.08
CA ILE A 87 1.49 -21.81 -3.78
C ILE A 87 2.10 -23.16 -3.40
N LYS A 88 2.14 -24.10 -4.34
CA LYS A 88 2.73 -25.42 -4.08
C LYS A 88 4.18 -25.30 -3.63
N THR A 89 4.97 -24.49 -4.32
CA THR A 89 6.38 -24.26 -4.00
C THR A 89 6.55 -23.59 -2.63
N VAL A 90 5.72 -22.59 -2.31
CA VAL A 90 5.70 -21.92 -0.99
C VAL A 90 5.38 -22.93 0.13
N MET A 91 4.40 -23.81 -0.09
CA MET A 91 4.02 -24.82 0.91
C MET A 91 5.09 -25.90 1.11
N GLN A 92 5.94 -26.12 0.14
CA GLN A 92 7.10 -27.02 0.21
C GLN A 92 8.32 -26.37 0.88
N GLY A 93 8.31 -25.05 1.06
CA GLY A 93 9.44 -24.32 1.63
C GLY A 93 10.58 -24.02 0.63
N ASP A 94 10.36 -24.27 -0.64
CA ASP A 94 11.40 -24.19 -1.69
C ASP A 94 11.53 -22.81 -2.35
N VAL A 95 10.73 -21.84 -1.96
CA VAL A 95 10.72 -20.51 -2.60
C VAL A 95 11.84 -19.65 -2.04
N VAL A 96 12.80 -19.35 -2.89
CA VAL A 96 13.78 -18.29 -2.64
C VAL A 96 13.44 -17.10 -3.52
N ASN A 97 13.22 -15.95 -2.91
CA ASN A 97 13.07 -14.68 -3.63
C ASN A 97 14.40 -14.39 -4.35
N LYS A 98 14.36 -14.36 -5.68
CA LYS A 98 15.54 -14.09 -6.51
C LYS A 98 15.45 -12.67 -7.07
N ALA A 99 15.97 -11.71 -6.32
CA ALA A 99 16.26 -10.40 -6.89
C ALA A 99 17.66 -10.39 -7.51
N ASP A 100 17.83 -9.70 -8.64
CA ASP A 100 19.15 -9.46 -9.21
C ASP A 100 19.95 -8.46 -8.38
N SER A 101 21.26 -8.41 -8.62
CA SER A 101 22.18 -7.53 -7.87
C SER A 101 21.80 -6.06 -7.96
N GLN A 102 21.31 -5.62 -9.11
CA GLN A 102 20.88 -4.24 -9.33
C GLN A 102 19.64 -3.89 -8.49
N THR A 103 18.67 -4.81 -8.43
CA THR A 103 17.47 -4.64 -7.60
C THR A 103 17.81 -4.63 -6.10
N LEU A 104 18.78 -5.47 -5.68
CA LEU A 104 19.25 -5.45 -4.29
C LEU A 104 19.97 -4.16 -3.93
N GLU A 105 20.74 -3.60 -4.85
CA GLU A 105 21.38 -2.29 -4.66
C GLU A 105 20.32 -1.17 -4.61
N GLU A 106 19.32 -1.20 -5.48
CA GLU A 106 18.19 -0.26 -5.44
C GLU A 106 17.46 -0.35 -4.10
N LEU A 107 17.24 -1.55 -3.58
CA LEU A 107 16.61 -1.76 -2.27
C LEU A 107 17.45 -1.13 -1.15
N LYS A 108 18.75 -1.39 -1.11
CA LYS A 108 19.67 -0.83 -0.10
C LYS A 108 19.73 0.71 -0.14
N ASN A 109 19.68 1.29 -1.33
CA ASN A 109 19.67 2.74 -1.50
C ASN A 109 18.37 3.41 -1.06
N ARG A 110 17.26 2.67 -1.03
CA ARG A 110 15.94 3.20 -0.63
C ARG A 110 15.59 2.89 0.82
N ILE A 111 16.15 1.83 1.38
CA ILE A 111 15.81 1.34 2.71
C ILE A 111 17.09 1.07 3.46
N HIS A 112 17.28 1.82 4.52
CA HIS A 112 18.39 1.63 5.44
C HIS A 112 18.15 0.34 6.23
N MET A 113 19.02 -0.63 6.07
CA MET A 113 18.94 -1.97 6.69
C MET A 113 20.18 -2.24 7.54
N GLU A 114 20.55 -1.29 8.39
CA GLU A 114 21.63 -1.44 9.34
C GLU A 114 21.12 -1.88 10.70
N GLU A 115 22.03 -2.30 11.57
CA GLU A 115 21.71 -2.77 12.92
C GLU A 115 21.18 -1.65 13.82
N GLU A 116 21.53 -0.38 13.51
CA GLU A 116 21.11 0.78 14.27
C GLU A 116 19.64 1.11 13.97
N LEU A 117 18.83 1.31 15.00
CA LEU A 117 17.43 1.67 14.85
C LEU A 117 17.28 3.03 14.14
N ALA A 118 16.34 3.13 13.20
CA ALA A 118 16.06 4.37 12.47
C ALA A 118 15.80 5.57 13.41
N SER A 119 15.18 5.34 14.58
CA SER A 119 14.99 6.37 15.61
C SER A 119 16.31 6.88 16.19
N GLN A 120 17.30 6.03 16.37
CA GLN A 120 18.63 6.42 16.86
C GLN A 120 19.38 7.26 15.82
N ILE A 121 19.32 6.84 14.55
CA ILE A 121 19.91 7.60 13.43
C ILE A 121 19.27 8.98 13.33
N ILE A 122 17.92 9.06 13.36
CA ILE A 122 17.20 10.33 13.29
C ILE A 122 17.59 11.26 14.46
N VAL A 123 17.66 10.72 15.68
CA VAL A 123 18.07 11.52 16.86
C VAL A 123 19.49 12.02 16.71
N LYS A 124 20.40 11.19 16.23
CA LYS A 124 21.79 11.54 15.97
C LYS A 124 21.89 12.67 14.94
N ASP A 125 21.17 12.54 13.82
CA ASP A 125 21.15 13.55 12.78
C ASP A 125 20.53 14.86 13.27
N LEU A 126 19.40 14.80 13.99
CA LEU A 126 18.77 15.98 14.58
C LEU A 126 19.69 16.73 15.53
N ASN A 127 20.50 16.01 16.33
CA ASN A 127 21.47 16.61 17.25
C ASN A 127 22.65 17.30 16.52
N THR A 128 22.93 16.91 15.27
CA THR A 128 23.97 17.56 14.44
C THR A 128 23.43 18.76 13.68
N LEU A 129 22.12 18.87 13.49
CA LEU A 129 21.51 19.99 12.80
C LEU A 129 21.69 21.28 13.64
N LYS A 130 22.45 22.22 13.13
CA LYS A 130 22.45 23.59 13.64
C LYS A 130 21.11 24.21 13.24
N VAL A 131 20.10 24.02 14.07
CA VAL A 131 18.82 24.73 13.90
C VAL A 131 19.13 26.21 14.12
N SER A 132 19.06 27.03 13.05
CA SER A 132 19.08 28.47 13.23
C SER A 132 17.92 28.85 14.13
N PRO A 133 18.16 29.45 15.31
CA PRO A 133 17.07 29.77 16.25
C PRO A 133 16.11 30.82 15.70
N GLU A 134 16.41 31.38 14.55
CA GLU A 134 15.64 32.45 13.94
C GLU A 134 15.07 32.02 12.61
N ILE A 135 13.86 31.46 12.65
CA ILE A 135 12.90 31.75 11.62
C ILE A 135 12.13 32.99 12.10
N PRO A 136 12.58 34.23 11.76
CA PRO A 136 12.08 35.45 12.39
C PRO A 136 10.59 35.69 12.17
N TRP A 137 10.01 34.99 11.21
CA TRP A 137 8.60 35.11 10.81
C TRP A 137 7.70 33.97 11.34
N ALA A 138 8.28 32.84 11.76
CA ALA A 138 7.50 31.70 12.26
C ALA A 138 6.75 32.00 13.57
N GLY A 139 7.20 32.99 14.33
CA GLY A 139 6.55 33.47 15.56
C GLY A 139 5.64 34.69 15.32
N SER A 140 5.63 35.30 14.14
CA SER A 140 4.83 36.49 13.86
C SER A 140 3.33 36.17 13.80
N ILE A 141 2.52 37.12 14.24
CA ILE A 141 1.06 37.05 14.17
C ILE A 141 0.61 36.81 12.73
N SER A 142 1.31 37.41 11.75
CA SER A 142 1.04 37.25 10.32
C SER A 142 1.23 35.82 9.83
N TYR A 143 2.27 35.11 10.28
CA TYR A 143 2.47 33.69 9.93
C TYR A 143 1.35 32.80 10.48
N LYS A 144 0.99 32.99 11.76
CA LYS A 144 -0.11 32.26 12.37
C LYS A 144 -1.43 32.52 11.66
N ALA A 145 -1.68 33.75 11.24
CA ALA A 145 -2.87 34.11 10.48
C ALA A 145 -2.87 33.45 9.10
N ILE A 146 -1.74 33.46 8.38
CA ILE A 146 -1.58 32.80 7.09
C ILE A 146 -1.82 31.30 7.21
N MET A 147 -1.20 30.65 8.18
CA MET A 147 -1.40 29.20 8.41
C MET A 147 -2.85 28.88 8.78
N PHE A 148 -3.50 29.71 9.59
CA PHE A 148 -4.91 29.54 9.92
C PHE A 148 -5.79 29.63 8.67
N VAL A 149 -5.56 30.60 7.80
CA VAL A 149 -6.30 30.76 6.52
C VAL A 149 -6.06 29.56 5.60
N PHE A 150 -4.81 29.10 5.48
CA PHE A 150 -4.46 27.92 4.67
C PHE A 150 -5.16 26.65 5.16
N GLU A 151 -5.19 26.40 6.44
CA GLU A 151 -5.86 25.22 7.01
C GLU A 151 -7.38 25.30 6.85
N ARG A 152 -7.97 26.49 6.99
CA ARG A 152 -9.39 26.70 6.72
C ARG A 152 -9.73 26.50 5.23
N ALA A 153 -8.91 27.00 4.32
CA ALA A 153 -9.09 26.79 2.89
C ALA A 153 -9.01 25.30 2.50
N LYS A 154 -8.05 24.56 3.06
CA LYS A 154 -7.96 23.10 2.88
C LYS A 154 -9.19 22.37 3.42
N PHE A 155 -9.70 22.79 4.58
CA PHE A 155 -10.92 22.22 5.16
C PHE A 155 -12.13 22.45 4.26
N ILE A 156 -12.34 23.68 3.81
CA ILE A 156 -13.45 24.05 2.90
C ILE A 156 -13.35 23.24 1.60
N LYS A 157 -12.16 23.14 1.01
CA LYS A 157 -11.94 22.32 -0.20
C LYS A 157 -12.29 20.85 0.03
N ARG A 158 -11.93 20.26 1.18
CA ARG A 158 -12.30 18.88 1.52
C ARG A 158 -13.81 18.70 1.68
N CYS A 159 -14.48 19.66 2.31
CA CYS A 159 -15.94 19.65 2.46
C CYS A 159 -16.64 19.76 1.11
N ALA A 160 -16.19 20.67 0.24
CA ALA A 160 -16.72 20.83 -1.11
C ALA A 160 -16.56 19.56 -1.97
N ILE A 161 -15.39 18.93 -1.93
CA ILE A 161 -15.14 17.67 -2.65
C ILE A 161 -16.03 16.54 -2.13
N ARG A 162 -16.26 16.46 -0.81
CA ARG A 162 -17.17 15.45 -0.24
C ARG A 162 -18.62 15.71 -0.67
N TYR A 163 -19.06 16.95 -0.65
CA TYR A 163 -20.42 17.32 -1.06
C TYR A 163 -20.67 17.02 -2.53
N LEU A 164 -19.80 17.51 -3.43
CA LEU A 164 -19.89 17.28 -4.87
C LEU A 164 -19.66 15.81 -5.27
N GLY A 165 -18.83 15.09 -4.53
CA GLY A 165 -18.62 13.66 -4.72
C GLY A 165 -19.83 12.82 -4.34
N SER A 166 -20.56 13.22 -3.29
CA SER A 166 -21.81 12.60 -2.86
C SER A 166 -22.91 12.72 -3.92
N GLU A 167 -23.08 13.89 -4.55
CA GLU A 167 -24.07 14.06 -5.62
C GLU A 167 -23.78 13.20 -6.85
N LYS A 168 -22.49 13.06 -7.24
CA LYS A 168 -22.11 12.20 -8.37
C LYS A 168 -22.34 10.71 -8.10
N GLN A 169 -22.22 10.26 -6.85
CA GLN A 169 -22.55 8.87 -6.48
C GLN A 169 -24.07 8.62 -6.46
N HIS A 170 -24.87 9.60 -6.03
CA HIS A 170 -26.33 9.48 -6.09
C HIS A 170 -26.86 9.40 -7.53
N SER A 171 -26.32 10.22 -8.43
CA SER A 171 -26.72 10.21 -9.84
C SER A 171 -26.36 8.91 -10.57
N LYS A 172 -25.22 8.26 -10.22
CA LYS A 172 -24.84 6.97 -10.80
C LYS A 172 -25.62 5.77 -10.27
N ARG A 173 -26.23 5.84 -9.07
CA ARG A 173 -27.02 4.74 -8.51
C ARG A 173 -28.40 4.58 -9.18
N TYR A 174 -28.88 5.56 -9.92
CA TYR A 174 -30.18 5.51 -10.62
C TYR A 174 -30.08 5.16 -12.11
N GLN A 175 -28.88 4.93 -12.64
CA GLN A 175 -28.72 4.36 -13.99
C GLN A 175 -28.53 2.84 -13.90
N ILE A 176 -29.54 2.13 -13.42
CA ILE A 176 -29.62 0.68 -13.59
C ILE A 176 -30.03 0.46 -15.05
N SER A 177 -29.09 -0.04 -15.84
CA SER A 177 -29.31 -0.47 -17.23
C SER A 177 -30.40 -1.54 -17.28
N PRO A 178 -31.40 -1.44 -18.18
CA PRO A 178 -32.48 -2.40 -18.32
C PRO A 178 -32.10 -3.70 -19.06
N ALA A 179 -30.85 -4.15 -18.99
CA ALA A 179 -30.33 -5.27 -19.76
C ALA A 179 -30.09 -6.57 -18.96
N ARG A 180 -30.96 -6.90 -17.99
CA ARG A 180 -30.99 -8.24 -17.39
C ARG A 180 -32.42 -8.76 -17.15
N GLN A 181 -33.22 -8.75 -18.20
CA GLN A 181 -34.40 -9.61 -18.30
C GLN A 181 -34.39 -10.30 -19.64
N LYS A 182 -33.69 -11.44 -19.74
CA LYS A 182 -33.93 -12.53 -20.71
C LYS A 182 -32.93 -13.65 -20.43
N CYS A 183 -33.33 -14.60 -19.65
CA CYS A 183 -33.01 -16.01 -19.85
C CYS A 183 -34.17 -16.84 -19.36
N PRO A 184 -34.63 -17.78 -20.17
CA PRO A 184 -35.69 -18.71 -19.85
C PRO A 184 -35.28 -19.73 -18.82
#